data_bba2b813e0486d2fd5f1608292517efa
#
_entry.id   bba2b813e0486d2fd5f1608292517efa
#
_cell.length_a   1.000
_cell.length_b   1.000
_cell.length_c   1.000
_cell.angle_alpha   90.00
_cell.angle_beta   90.00
_cell.angle_gamma   90.00
#
_symmetry.space_group_name_H-M   'P 1'
#
loop_
_entity.id
_entity.type
_entity.pdbx_description
1 polymer ?
#
loop_
_entity_poly.entity_id
_entity_poly.type
_entity_poly.pdbx_seq_one_letter_code
_entity_poly.pdbx_strand_id
1 'polypeptide(L)'
;MGEDVPYYLEILTYDAAIEDTKSLEFAKVKPHKVNEAIKEFSKPEYNVDVLKMETPVNMNFVEGYSEDEIVHSKEEAAKYFKEQSDDTHLPFIFLSAGVTMELFNQTLEFASEAGSTFNGVLCGRATWSGVVEPFAKEGEEAAREWLRTVGKKNITDLNEVIERTATPWLELTEAK
;
A
#
# COMPACT_ATOMS: atom_id res chain seq x y z
N MET A 1 21.13 0.18 22.96
CA MET A 1 20.56 1.40 22.38
C MET A 1 20.93 1.41 20.92
N GLY A 2 19.95 1.60 20.05
CA GLY A 2 20.18 1.62 18.62
C GLY A 2 20.86 2.90 18.17
N GLU A 3 21.28 2.93 16.94
CA GLU A 3 21.68 4.13 16.22
C GLU A 3 20.48 5.09 16.19
N ASP A 4 20.75 6.40 16.16
CA ASP A 4 19.71 7.44 16.05
C ASP A 4 19.19 7.52 14.59
N VAL A 5 18.54 6.41 14.16
CA VAL A 5 18.01 6.21 12.82
C VAL A 5 16.57 5.70 12.95
N PRO A 6 15.60 6.30 12.25
CA PRO A 6 14.21 5.82 12.26
C PRO A 6 14.08 4.37 11.82
N TYR A 7 13.32 3.58 12.58
CA TYR A 7 13.05 2.19 12.28
C TYR A 7 11.73 2.03 11.53
N TYR A 8 11.83 1.67 10.26
CA TYR A 8 10.69 1.32 9.40
C TYR A 8 10.51 -0.19 9.38
N LEU A 9 9.37 -0.68 9.88
CA LEU A 9 9.03 -2.09 9.87
C LEU A 9 8.07 -2.40 8.71
N GLU A 10 8.52 -3.16 7.73
CA GLU A 10 7.67 -3.69 6.66
C GLU A 10 7.04 -5.01 7.06
N ILE A 11 5.72 -5.09 6.98
CA ILE A 11 4.95 -6.27 7.33
C ILE A 11 4.25 -6.81 6.08
N LEU A 12 4.50 -8.10 5.78
CA LEU A 12 3.81 -8.86 4.75
C LEU A 12 3.04 -10.00 5.39
N THR A 13 1.77 -10.11 5.05
CA THR A 13 0.90 -11.15 5.61
C THR A 13 0.85 -12.39 4.72
N TYR A 14 0.71 -13.55 5.34
CA TYR A 14 0.53 -14.82 4.65
C TYR A 14 -0.39 -15.76 5.46
N ASP A 15 -0.78 -16.85 4.85
CA ASP A 15 -1.50 -17.95 5.52
C ASP A 15 -0.83 -19.28 5.20
N ALA A 16 -0.57 -20.09 6.21
CA ALA A 16 0.10 -21.38 6.03
C ALA A 16 -0.76 -22.41 5.25
N ALA A 17 -2.07 -22.20 5.20
CA ALA A 17 -3.02 -23.06 4.47
C ALA A 17 -3.38 -22.51 3.08
N ILE A 18 -2.97 -21.28 2.75
CA ILE A 18 -3.29 -20.62 1.47
C ILE A 18 -1.98 -20.19 0.82
N GLU A 19 -1.54 -20.95 -0.18
CA GLU A 19 -0.25 -20.76 -0.83
C GLU A 19 -0.17 -19.45 -1.62
N ASP A 20 -1.24 -19.09 -2.33
CA ASP A 20 -1.29 -17.89 -3.16
C ASP A 20 -1.94 -16.71 -2.40
N THR A 21 -1.12 -15.74 -2.00
CA THR A 21 -1.56 -14.51 -1.34
C THR A 21 -2.35 -13.55 -2.25
N LYS A 22 -2.46 -13.84 -3.54
CA LYS A 22 -3.28 -13.10 -4.51
C LYS A 22 -4.62 -13.79 -4.80
N SER A 23 -4.86 -14.97 -4.25
CA SER A 23 -6.07 -15.73 -4.47
C SER A 23 -7.30 -15.11 -3.81
N LEU A 24 -8.46 -15.51 -4.26
CA LEU A 24 -9.75 -15.17 -3.68
C LEU A 24 -9.86 -15.67 -2.23
N GLU A 25 -9.33 -16.87 -1.95
CA GLU A 25 -9.31 -17.44 -0.61
C GLU A 25 -8.52 -16.55 0.36
N PHE A 26 -7.35 -16.06 -0.08
CA PHE A 26 -6.56 -15.14 0.74
C PHE A 26 -7.24 -13.77 0.89
N ALA A 27 -7.91 -13.27 -0.15
CA ALA A 27 -8.64 -12.00 -0.08
C ALA A 27 -9.68 -11.98 1.05
N LYS A 28 -10.32 -13.12 1.35
CA LYS A 28 -11.31 -13.25 2.45
C LYS A 28 -10.69 -13.10 3.85
N VAL A 29 -9.46 -13.55 4.04
CA VAL A 29 -8.78 -13.56 5.35
C VAL A 29 -7.82 -12.38 5.52
N LYS A 30 -7.46 -11.73 4.43
CA LYS A 30 -6.48 -10.64 4.41
C LYS A 30 -6.81 -9.50 5.36
N PRO A 31 -8.05 -8.96 5.41
CA PRO A 31 -8.37 -7.83 6.27
C PRO A 31 -8.02 -8.09 7.74
N HIS A 32 -8.44 -9.23 8.25
CA HIS A 32 -8.14 -9.62 9.63
C HIS A 32 -6.63 -9.74 9.87
N LYS A 33 -5.89 -10.39 8.95
CA LYS A 33 -4.44 -10.57 9.11
C LYS A 33 -3.68 -9.24 9.10
N VAL A 34 -4.04 -8.33 8.19
CA VAL A 34 -3.35 -7.04 8.07
C VAL A 34 -3.68 -6.14 9.26
N ASN A 35 -4.95 -6.09 9.70
CA ASN A 35 -5.36 -5.23 10.82
C ASN A 35 -4.84 -5.77 12.17
N GLU A 36 -4.84 -7.08 12.40
CA GLU A 36 -4.19 -7.64 13.60
C GLU A 36 -2.67 -7.41 13.58
N ALA A 37 -2.03 -7.45 12.41
CA ALA A 37 -0.60 -7.20 12.32
C ALA A 37 -0.25 -5.73 12.65
N ILE A 38 -0.99 -4.75 12.12
CA ILE A 38 -0.72 -3.33 12.45
C ILE A 38 -0.92 -3.07 13.95
N LYS A 39 -1.96 -3.63 14.53
CA LYS A 39 -2.25 -3.54 15.96
C LYS A 39 -1.16 -4.17 16.82
N GLU A 40 -0.71 -5.36 16.45
CA GLU A 40 0.37 -6.06 17.17
C GLU A 40 1.66 -5.26 17.16
N PHE A 41 2.13 -4.87 15.97
CA PHE A 41 3.43 -4.20 15.82
C PHE A 41 3.40 -2.70 16.16
N SER A 42 2.24 -2.15 16.53
CA SER A 42 2.12 -0.82 17.13
C SER A 42 2.43 -0.80 18.63
N LYS A 43 2.61 -1.96 19.26
CA LYS A 43 2.92 -2.02 20.69
C LYS A 43 4.33 -1.46 20.99
N PRO A 44 4.49 -0.75 22.12
CA PRO A 44 5.75 -0.07 22.44
C PRO A 44 6.96 -1.00 22.55
N GLU A 45 6.77 -2.29 22.82
CA GLU A 45 7.83 -3.29 22.97
C GLU A 45 8.63 -3.52 21.69
N TYR A 46 8.04 -3.22 20.51
CA TYR A 46 8.71 -3.36 19.21
C TYR A 46 9.57 -2.16 18.84
N ASN A 47 9.40 -1.00 19.50
CA ASN A 47 10.11 0.24 19.23
C ASN A 47 10.13 0.64 17.75
N VAL A 48 9.00 0.46 17.05
CA VAL A 48 8.82 0.84 15.65
C VAL A 48 8.52 2.33 15.57
N ASP A 49 9.19 3.03 14.66
CA ASP A 49 8.89 4.45 14.38
C ASP A 49 7.83 4.59 13.28
N VAL A 50 7.90 3.75 12.25
CA VAL A 50 6.98 3.77 11.10
C VAL A 50 6.65 2.36 10.64
N LEU A 51 5.38 2.11 10.40
CA LEU A 51 4.93 0.86 9.81
C LEU A 51 4.78 1.00 8.29
N LYS A 52 5.32 0.03 7.54
CA LYS A 52 5.05 -0.12 6.11
C LYS A 52 4.11 -1.31 5.92
N MET A 53 2.88 -1.01 5.55
CA MET A 53 1.77 -1.95 5.58
C MET A 53 1.26 -2.31 4.19
N GLU A 54 0.71 -3.50 4.07
CA GLU A 54 -0.21 -3.83 2.99
C GLU A 54 -1.53 -3.07 3.19
N THR A 55 -2.24 -2.82 2.08
CA THR A 55 -3.65 -2.43 2.15
C THR A 55 -4.47 -3.57 2.77
N PRO A 56 -5.48 -3.27 3.62
CA PRO A 56 -6.22 -4.30 4.36
C PRO A 56 -7.03 -5.22 3.45
N VAL A 57 -7.38 -4.77 2.25
CA VAL A 57 -8.10 -5.55 1.24
C VAL A 57 -7.29 -5.66 -0.06
N ASN A 58 -7.58 -6.69 -0.85
CA ASN A 58 -7.12 -6.75 -2.23
C ASN A 58 -8.20 -6.13 -3.13
N MET A 59 -7.92 -4.95 -3.69
CA MET A 59 -8.89 -4.20 -4.48
C MET A 59 -9.37 -4.93 -5.74
N ASN A 60 -8.61 -5.92 -6.24
CA ASN A 60 -9.08 -6.78 -7.33
C ASN A 60 -10.32 -7.63 -6.97
N PHE A 61 -10.71 -7.68 -5.69
CA PHE A 61 -11.89 -8.41 -5.20
C PHE A 61 -12.89 -7.49 -4.49
N VAL A 62 -12.80 -6.17 -4.70
CA VAL A 62 -13.73 -5.20 -4.11
C VAL A 62 -14.72 -4.72 -5.16
N GLU A 63 -15.97 -4.58 -4.77
CA GLU A 63 -17.06 -4.08 -5.59
C GLU A 63 -16.69 -2.73 -6.27
N GLY A 64 -16.87 -2.67 -7.60
CA GLY A 64 -16.59 -1.49 -8.42
C GLY A 64 -15.12 -1.30 -8.79
N TYR A 65 -14.22 -2.20 -8.35
CA TYR A 65 -12.81 -2.27 -8.74
C TYR A 65 -12.47 -3.65 -9.35
N SER A 66 -13.26 -4.64 -9.04
CA SER A 66 -13.14 -5.99 -9.61
C SER A 66 -13.92 -6.12 -10.90
N GLU A 67 -13.33 -6.77 -11.89
CA GLU A 67 -14.02 -7.26 -13.10
C GLU A 67 -14.54 -8.70 -12.95
N ASP A 68 -14.08 -9.40 -11.90
CA ASP A 68 -14.33 -10.82 -11.64
C ASP A 68 -15.18 -11.03 -10.37
N GLU A 69 -14.73 -11.93 -9.49
CA GLU A 69 -15.43 -12.27 -8.25
C GLU A 69 -15.26 -11.18 -7.18
N ILE A 70 -16.36 -10.79 -6.55
CA ILE A 70 -16.38 -9.81 -5.46
C ILE A 70 -16.33 -10.55 -4.13
N VAL A 71 -15.38 -10.20 -3.28
CA VAL A 71 -15.25 -10.69 -1.90
C VAL A 71 -15.79 -9.68 -0.90
N HIS A 72 -15.57 -8.39 -1.14
CA HIS A 72 -15.99 -7.31 -0.24
C HIS A 72 -16.81 -6.26 -0.99
N SER A 73 -17.89 -5.80 -0.37
CA SER A 73 -18.57 -4.58 -0.80
C SER A 73 -17.67 -3.36 -0.58
N LYS A 74 -18.02 -2.22 -1.17
CA LYS A 74 -17.31 -0.95 -0.91
C LYS A 74 -17.36 -0.55 0.55
N GLU A 75 -18.50 -0.74 1.20
CA GLU A 75 -18.71 -0.42 2.61
C GLU A 75 -17.83 -1.28 3.52
N GLU A 76 -17.74 -2.58 3.25
CA GLU A 76 -16.88 -3.49 4.02
C GLU A 76 -15.40 -3.13 3.83
N ALA A 77 -14.97 -2.89 2.59
CA ALA A 77 -13.61 -2.47 2.31
C ALA A 77 -13.26 -1.15 3.01
N ALA A 78 -14.14 -0.15 2.96
CA ALA A 78 -13.96 1.13 3.63
C ALA A 78 -13.82 0.96 5.15
N LYS A 79 -14.63 0.09 5.75
CA LYS A 79 -14.52 -0.24 7.16
C LYS A 79 -13.14 -0.79 7.52
N TYR A 80 -12.60 -1.72 6.73
CA TYR A 80 -11.27 -2.28 6.99
C TYR A 80 -10.14 -1.25 6.87
N PHE A 81 -10.21 -0.31 5.93
CA PHE A 81 -9.25 0.80 5.84
C PHE A 81 -9.32 1.72 7.06
N LYS A 82 -10.53 2.00 7.53
CA LYS A 82 -10.71 2.81 8.73
C LYS A 82 -10.20 2.10 9.98
N GLU A 83 -10.54 0.82 10.16
CA GLU A 83 -10.07 -0.01 11.26
C GLU A 83 -8.54 -0.06 11.31
N GLN A 84 -7.86 -0.24 10.15
CA GLN A 84 -6.41 -0.24 10.08
C GLN A 84 -5.80 1.04 10.66
N SER A 85 -6.39 2.18 10.37
CA SER A 85 -5.93 3.47 10.90
C SER A 85 -6.22 3.65 12.37
N ASP A 86 -7.36 3.15 12.85
CA ASP A 86 -7.77 3.24 14.25
C ASP A 86 -6.97 2.29 15.16
N ASP A 87 -6.42 1.21 14.61
CA ASP A 87 -5.64 0.20 15.33
C ASP A 87 -4.18 0.60 15.57
N THR A 88 -3.74 1.76 15.08
CA THR A 88 -2.36 2.23 15.30
C THR A 88 -2.32 3.71 15.72
N HIS A 89 -1.35 4.02 16.57
CA HIS A 89 -0.95 5.39 16.89
C HIS A 89 0.35 5.80 16.17
N LEU A 90 0.98 4.85 15.48
CA LEU A 90 2.20 5.08 14.72
C LEU A 90 1.88 5.59 13.32
N PRO A 91 2.75 6.42 12.75
CA PRO A 91 2.66 6.70 11.32
C PRO A 91 2.82 5.42 10.52
N PHE A 92 2.04 5.32 9.44
CA PHE A 92 2.17 4.18 8.53
C PHE A 92 2.06 4.59 7.07
N ILE A 93 2.75 3.84 6.22
CA ILE A 93 2.79 4.03 4.78
C ILE A 93 2.36 2.74 4.06
N PHE A 94 1.77 2.88 2.88
CA PHE A 94 1.38 1.71 2.10
C PHE A 94 2.48 1.21 1.17
N LEU A 95 2.52 -0.11 0.98
CA LEU A 95 3.22 -0.76 -0.11
C LEU A 95 2.24 -1.12 -1.25
N SER A 96 2.72 -1.16 -2.49
CA SER A 96 1.85 -1.38 -3.66
C SER A 96 1.50 -2.83 -3.94
N ALA A 97 2.09 -3.80 -3.24
CA ALA A 97 1.90 -5.25 -3.42
C ALA A 97 2.03 -5.78 -4.87
N GLY A 98 2.62 -4.98 -5.78
CA GLY A 98 2.80 -5.33 -7.19
C GLY A 98 1.55 -5.25 -8.05
N VAL A 99 0.52 -4.51 -7.65
CA VAL A 99 -0.62 -4.13 -8.49
C VAL A 99 -0.21 -3.09 -9.53
N THR A 100 -1.08 -2.82 -10.50
CA THR A 100 -0.84 -1.75 -11.50
C THR A 100 -0.84 -0.37 -10.83
N MET A 101 -0.19 0.61 -11.46
CA MET A 101 -0.21 1.99 -10.96
C MET A 101 -1.62 2.58 -10.90
N GLU A 102 -2.45 2.27 -11.89
CA GLU A 102 -3.83 2.72 -11.93
C GLU A 102 -4.63 2.22 -10.73
N LEU A 103 -4.60 0.90 -10.46
CA LEU A 103 -5.30 0.32 -9.33
C LEU A 103 -4.71 0.82 -8.00
N PHE A 104 -3.39 1.04 -7.93
CA PHE A 104 -2.77 1.57 -6.71
C PHE A 104 -3.23 3.00 -6.42
N ASN A 105 -3.25 3.87 -7.43
CA ASN A 105 -3.76 5.23 -7.28
C ASN A 105 -5.23 5.25 -6.83
N GLN A 106 -6.08 4.46 -7.47
CA GLN A 106 -7.49 4.29 -7.07
C GLN A 106 -7.61 3.77 -5.63
N THR A 107 -6.71 2.87 -5.22
CA THR A 107 -6.68 2.35 -3.84
C THR A 107 -6.37 3.45 -2.83
N LEU A 108 -5.44 4.35 -3.13
CA LEU A 108 -5.09 5.47 -2.24
C LEU A 108 -6.24 6.48 -2.13
N GLU A 109 -6.92 6.77 -3.23
CA GLU A 109 -8.12 7.61 -3.23
C GLU A 109 -9.22 6.97 -2.37
N PHE A 110 -9.50 5.70 -2.59
CA PHE A 110 -10.48 4.96 -1.80
C PHE A 110 -10.12 4.92 -0.31
N ALA A 111 -8.85 4.69 0.03
CA ALA A 111 -8.38 4.69 1.41
C ALA A 111 -8.64 6.04 2.10
N SER A 112 -8.35 7.14 1.41
CA SER A 112 -8.61 8.50 1.91
C SER A 112 -10.11 8.75 2.12
N GLU A 113 -10.94 8.39 1.14
CA GLU A 113 -12.42 8.50 1.25
C GLU A 113 -12.99 7.65 2.40
N ALA A 114 -12.37 6.49 2.66
CA ALA A 114 -12.72 5.62 3.79
C ALA A 114 -12.27 6.15 5.16
N GLY A 115 -11.52 7.26 5.20
CA GLY A 115 -11.02 7.86 6.44
C GLY A 115 -9.73 7.22 6.95
N SER A 116 -8.95 6.58 6.08
CA SER A 116 -7.60 6.14 6.40
C SER A 116 -6.66 7.34 6.55
N THR A 117 -5.79 7.28 7.56
CA THR A 117 -4.82 8.33 7.90
C THR A 117 -3.40 7.97 7.50
N PHE A 118 -3.22 7.16 6.47
CA PHE A 118 -1.90 6.79 5.98
C PHE A 118 -1.06 8.03 5.62
N ASN A 119 0.27 7.95 5.84
CA ASN A 119 1.18 9.10 5.74
C ASN A 119 1.98 9.14 4.44
N GLY A 120 1.74 8.21 3.54
CA GLY A 120 2.44 8.13 2.26
C GLY A 120 2.56 6.72 1.75
N VAL A 121 3.48 6.52 0.82
CA VAL A 121 3.72 5.21 0.21
C VAL A 121 5.21 4.95 0.03
N LEU A 122 5.57 3.67 -0.02
CA LEU A 122 6.86 3.23 -0.53
C LEU A 122 6.60 2.26 -1.69
N CYS A 123 6.51 2.83 -2.88
CA CYS A 123 6.12 2.16 -4.11
C CYS A 123 7.33 1.99 -5.03
N GLY A 124 7.55 0.79 -5.51
CA GLY A 124 8.66 0.46 -6.42
C GLY A 124 8.15 -0.15 -7.71
N ARG A 125 7.93 -1.46 -7.72
CA ARG A 125 7.59 -2.22 -8.92
C ARG A 125 6.40 -1.67 -9.70
N ALA A 126 5.37 -1.19 -9.07
CA ALA A 126 4.22 -0.61 -9.75
C ALA A 126 4.60 0.60 -10.61
N THR A 127 5.62 1.38 -10.21
CA THR A 127 6.06 2.56 -10.95
C THR A 127 7.00 2.26 -12.11
N TRP A 128 7.88 1.25 -11.97
CA TRP A 128 8.99 1.05 -12.91
C TRP A 128 9.09 -0.35 -13.54
N SER A 129 8.34 -1.37 -13.08
CA SER A 129 8.50 -2.74 -13.60
C SER A 129 8.23 -2.87 -15.11
N GLY A 130 7.42 -1.99 -15.69
CA GLY A 130 7.17 -1.95 -17.13
C GLY A 130 8.41 -1.66 -18.00
N VAL A 131 9.53 -1.20 -17.40
CA VAL A 131 10.79 -0.97 -18.12
C VAL A 131 11.48 -2.26 -18.56
N VAL A 132 11.17 -3.37 -17.91
CA VAL A 132 11.83 -4.66 -18.18
C VAL A 132 11.58 -5.13 -19.61
N GLU A 133 10.38 -4.95 -20.12
CA GLU A 133 10.01 -5.39 -21.48
C GLU A 133 10.75 -4.60 -22.59
N PRO A 134 10.73 -3.26 -22.64
CA PRO A 134 11.53 -2.52 -23.60
C PRO A 134 13.03 -2.80 -23.46
N PHE A 135 13.55 -2.97 -22.23
CA PHE A 135 14.94 -3.36 -22.05
C PHE A 135 15.26 -4.71 -22.69
N ALA A 136 14.41 -5.72 -22.44
CA ALA A 136 14.64 -7.07 -22.95
C ALA A 136 14.51 -7.17 -24.50
N LYS A 137 13.62 -6.38 -25.10
CA LYS A 137 13.35 -6.41 -26.54
C LYS A 137 14.28 -5.50 -27.36
N GLU A 138 14.58 -4.31 -26.86
CA GLU A 138 15.18 -3.23 -27.63
C GLU A 138 16.44 -2.65 -26.98
N GLY A 139 16.77 -3.09 -25.75
CA GLY A 139 18.00 -2.72 -25.06
C GLY A 139 17.91 -1.45 -24.20
N GLU A 140 19.09 -0.96 -23.81
CA GLU A 140 19.23 0.09 -22.79
C GLU A 140 18.56 1.42 -23.18
N GLU A 141 18.68 1.83 -24.44
CA GLU A 141 18.16 3.15 -24.86
C GLU A 141 16.62 3.19 -24.83
N ALA A 142 15.96 2.10 -25.24
CA ALA A 142 14.51 1.96 -25.13
C ALA A 142 14.04 1.97 -23.66
N ALA A 143 14.78 1.30 -22.78
CA ALA A 143 14.51 1.34 -21.36
C ALA A 143 14.64 2.76 -20.76
N ARG A 144 15.69 3.47 -21.13
CA ARG A 144 15.90 4.87 -20.70
C ARG A 144 14.79 5.79 -21.18
N GLU A 145 14.33 5.62 -22.41
CA GLU A 145 13.22 6.40 -22.96
C GLU A 145 11.91 6.06 -22.24
N TRP A 146 11.63 4.80 -21.97
CA TRP A 146 10.48 4.38 -21.17
C TRP A 146 10.50 5.02 -19.78
N LEU A 147 11.65 5.06 -19.10
CA LEU A 147 11.79 5.69 -17.77
C LEU A 147 11.58 7.21 -17.83
N ARG A 148 12.08 7.88 -18.87
CA ARG A 148 11.90 9.34 -19.06
C ARG A 148 10.45 9.73 -19.36
N THR A 149 9.69 8.85 -19.96
CA THR A 149 8.31 9.09 -20.40
C THR A 149 7.31 8.42 -19.45
N VAL A 150 7.11 7.13 -19.57
CA VAL A 150 6.11 6.38 -18.81
C VAL A 150 6.46 6.31 -17.32
N GLY A 151 7.71 6.00 -16.99
CA GLY A 151 8.17 5.94 -15.60
C GLY A 151 8.02 7.28 -14.89
N LYS A 152 8.40 8.38 -15.57
CA LYS A 152 8.22 9.75 -15.05
C LYS A 152 6.74 10.07 -14.84
N LYS A 153 5.89 9.72 -15.81
CA LYS A 153 4.45 9.93 -15.69
C LYS A 153 3.88 9.18 -14.48
N ASN A 154 4.22 7.90 -14.31
CA ASN A 154 3.77 7.10 -13.18
C ASN A 154 4.09 7.75 -11.83
N ILE A 155 5.31 8.28 -11.67
CA ILE A 155 5.72 8.98 -10.43
C ILE A 155 4.98 10.30 -10.27
N THR A 156 4.78 11.05 -11.36
CA THR A 156 4.06 12.33 -11.30
C THR A 156 2.61 12.11 -10.89
N ASP A 157 1.91 11.18 -11.52
CA ASP A 157 0.53 10.84 -11.20
C ASP A 157 0.40 10.35 -9.74
N LEU A 158 1.34 9.51 -9.28
CA LEU A 158 1.37 9.04 -7.89
C LEU A 158 1.55 10.18 -6.90
N ASN A 159 2.46 11.11 -7.17
CA ASN A 159 2.69 12.26 -6.29
C ASN A 159 1.44 13.14 -6.17
N GLU A 160 0.75 13.40 -7.29
CA GLU A 160 -0.51 14.15 -7.28
C GLU A 160 -1.60 13.46 -6.44
N VAL A 161 -1.66 12.13 -6.48
CA VAL A 161 -2.59 11.34 -5.64
C VAL A 161 -2.19 11.46 -4.17
N ILE A 162 -0.91 11.29 -3.84
CA ILE A 162 -0.42 11.37 -2.45
C ILE A 162 -0.68 12.75 -1.85
N GLU A 163 -0.41 13.83 -2.59
CA GLU A 163 -0.61 15.20 -2.14
C GLU A 163 -2.06 15.49 -1.69
N ARG A 164 -3.05 14.81 -2.29
CA ARG A 164 -4.46 15.00 -1.94
C ARG A 164 -5.05 13.94 -1.01
N THR A 165 -4.35 12.84 -0.78
CA THR A 165 -4.91 11.68 -0.05
C THR A 165 -4.17 11.32 1.23
N ALA A 166 -2.86 11.51 1.27
CA ALA A 166 -2.05 11.15 2.43
C ALA A 166 -2.12 12.23 3.53
N THR A 167 -2.11 11.79 4.78
CA THR A 167 -2.00 12.69 5.93
C THR A 167 -0.54 13.11 6.11
N PRO A 168 -0.22 14.43 6.12
CA PRO A 168 1.15 14.87 6.29
C PRO A 168 1.78 14.35 7.59
N TRP A 169 2.97 13.81 7.48
CA TRP A 169 3.73 13.30 8.64
C TRP A 169 3.93 14.35 9.74
N LEU A 170 4.17 15.60 9.37
CA LEU A 170 4.45 16.67 10.32
C LEU A 170 3.30 16.95 11.29
N GLU A 171 2.07 16.70 10.87
CA GLU A 171 0.89 16.88 11.74
C GLU A 171 0.90 15.91 12.94
N LEU A 172 1.55 14.75 12.82
CA LEU A 172 1.67 13.78 13.91
C LEU A 172 2.78 14.14 14.92
N THR A 173 3.77 14.96 14.52
CA THR A 173 4.88 15.34 15.38
C THR A 173 4.59 16.60 16.18
N GLU A 174 3.66 17.45 15.74
CA GLU A 174 3.24 18.66 16.44
C GLU A 174 2.20 18.40 17.56
N ALA A 175 1.60 17.20 17.56
CA ALA A 175 0.59 16.80 18.56
C ALA A 175 1.19 16.21 19.85
N LYS A 176 2.51 16.17 19.99
CA LYS A 176 3.25 15.75 21.19
C LYS A 176 3.96 16.96 21.79
#